data_34bf24d4090f93dfb1a253fd401da08c
#
_entry.id   34bf24d4090f93dfb1a253fd401da08c
#
_cell.length_a   1.000
_cell.length_b   1.000
_cell.length_c   1.000
_cell.angle_alpha   90.00
_cell.angle_beta   90.00
_cell.angle_gamma   90.00
#
_symmetry.space_group_name_H-M   'P 1'
#
loop_
_entity.id
_entity.type
_entity.pdbx_description
1 polymer ?
#
loop_
_entity_poly.entity_id
_entity_poly.type
_entity_poly.pdbx_seq_one_letter_code
_entity_poly.pdbx_strand_id
1 'polypeptide(L)'
;SINKELAGGNMSVYPVPTKALTPAPKGYQPFYLSHYARHGSRYRTEEIEYKNPLETMKKAKENGVLTADGEKIFDLLNQVYEYAKGHAGDLTMVGALQHRGIGHRMYDNFPEIFGKEIEVDARSTTVIRSILSKVNECMELQSLNSKLHFYNDASPHDMYYMNNNNPLLNQILADPKLELSKIFTGTYLESTTTPDRLMKVLFNNQDYVRWVVNAKSKIGRAVQQECRDR
;
A
#
# COMPACT_ATOMS: atom_id res chain seq x y z
N SER A 1 -11.60 18.52 -12.79
CA SER A 1 -10.72 17.34 -13.00
C SER A 1 -10.48 16.67 -11.66
N ILE A 2 -10.88 15.42 -11.53
CA ILE A 2 -10.59 14.62 -10.33
C ILE A 2 -9.07 14.43 -10.28
N ASN A 3 -8.45 14.83 -9.16
CA ASN A 3 -7.04 14.53 -8.96
C ASN A 3 -6.88 13.00 -8.88
N LYS A 4 -6.22 12.42 -9.87
CA LYS A 4 -6.05 10.96 -10.00
C LYS A 4 -5.28 10.37 -8.81
N GLU A 5 -4.39 11.13 -8.20
CA GLU A 5 -3.63 10.71 -7.03
C GLU A 5 -4.52 10.51 -5.80
N LEU A 6 -5.53 11.38 -5.61
CA LEU A 6 -6.50 11.21 -4.52
C LEU A 6 -7.42 10.01 -4.72
N ALA A 7 -7.66 9.60 -5.98
CA ALA A 7 -8.48 8.44 -6.29
C ALA A 7 -7.75 7.09 -6.05
N GLY A 8 -6.42 7.10 -5.97
CA GLY A 8 -5.60 5.91 -5.80
C GLY A 8 -5.58 5.36 -4.36
N GLY A 9 -6.05 6.13 -3.38
CA GLY A 9 -6.00 5.73 -1.97
C GLY A 9 -4.60 5.29 -1.55
N ASN A 10 -4.46 4.11 -0.96
CA ASN A 10 -3.18 3.54 -0.54
C ASN A 10 -2.33 2.98 -1.71
N MET A 11 -2.83 3.01 -2.94
CA MET A 11 -2.06 2.69 -4.16
C MET A 11 -1.33 3.90 -4.73
N SER A 12 -1.65 5.11 -4.28
CA SER A 12 -0.92 6.30 -4.66
C SER A 12 0.48 6.30 -4.06
N VAL A 13 1.42 6.85 -4.80
CA VAL A 13 2.80 7.05 -4.31
C VAL A 13 2.76 7.98 -3.10
N TYR A 14 3.53 7.67 -2.06
CA TYR A 14 3.65 8.53 -0.88
C TYR A 14 4.14 9.93 -1.32
N PRO A 15 3.35 10.98 -1.09
CA PRO A 15 3.69 12.32 -1.55
C PRO A 15 4.86 12.89 -0.74
N VAL A 16 5.71 13.66 -1.39
CA VAL A 16 6.70 14.48 -0.66
C VAL A 16 5.95 15.65 -0.03
N PRO A 17 5.98 15.82 1.31
CA PRO A 17 5.35 16.95 1.96
C PRO A 17 5.95 18.27 1.48
N THR A 18 5.11 19.19 1.06
CA THR A 18 5.52 20.54 0.59
C THR A 18 5.30 21.61 1.65
N LYS A 19 4.50 21.32 2.68
CA LYS A 19 4.24 22.26 3.78
C LYS A 19 5.37 22.18 4.79
N ALA A 20 5.91 23.33 5.16
CA ALA A 20 6.88 23.45 6.25
C ALA A 20 6.26 22.98 7.58
N LEU A 21 7.09 22.38 8.44
CA LEU A 21 6.67 22.04 9.79
C LEU A 21 6.37 23.29 10.60
N THR A 22 5.40 23.18 11.50
CA THR A 22 5.18 24.23 12.50
C THR A 22 6.41 24.33 13.41
N PRO A 23 7.00 25.52 13.57
CA PRO A 23 8.17 25.68 14.43
C PRO A 23 7.85 25.33 15.89
N ALA A 24 8.86 24.86 16.62
CA ALA A 24 8.71 24.63 18.05
C ALA A 24 8.34 25.94 18.78
N PRO A 25 7.51 25.89 19.84
CA PRO A 25 7.23 27.06 20.67
C PRO A 25 8.52 27.66 21.24
N LYS A 26 8.48 28.97 21.52
CA LYS A 26 9.64 29.68 22.10
C LYS A 26 10.12 29.00 23.41
N GLY A 27 11.38 28.67 23.49
CA GLY A 27 11.99 28.01 24.64
C GLY A 27 11.95 26.48 24.62
N TYR A 28 11.37 25.89 23.56
CA TYR A 28 11.36 24.43 23.35
C TYR A 28 12.21 24.05 22.16
N GLN A 29 12.82 22.88 22.24
CA GLN A 29 13.55 22.27 21.12
C GLN A 29 13.24 20.76 21.05
N PRO A 30 13.26 20.13 19.88
CA PRO A 30 13.12 18.68 19.73
C PRO A 30 14.27 17.96 20.45
N PHE A 31 13.95 16.94 21.24
CA PHE A 31 14.95 16.11 21.93
C PHE A 31 14.78 14.61 21.66
N TYR A 32 13.62 14.21 21.15
CA TYR A 32 13.27 12.84 20.83
C TYR A 32 12.33 12.79 19.64
N LEU A 33 12.53 11.80 18.74
CA LEU A 33 11.64 11.52 17.63
C LEU A 33 11.17 10.07 17.72
N SER A 34 9.85 9.86 17.70
CA SER A 34 9.22 8.56 17.50
C SER A 34 8.59 8.52 16.12
N HIS A 35 9.01 7.57 15.29
CA HIS A 35 8.50 7.40 13.94
C HIS A 35 7.84 6.04 13.79
N TYR A 36 6.61 6.02 13.24
CA TYR A 36 5.89 4.82 12.86
C TYR A 36 5.51 4.91 11.40
N ALA A 37 5.95 3.95 10.61
CA ALA A 37 5.71 3.95 9.18
C ALA A 37 5.17 2.60 8.68
N ARG A 38 4.54 2.64 7.54
CA ARG A 38 4.25 1.48 6.71
C ARG A 38 5.44 1.25 5.77
N HIS A 39 5.62 0.01 5.28
CA HIS A 39 6.55 -0.27 4.19
C HIS A 39 6.29 0.64 2.97
N GLY A 40 7.32 0.91 2.18
CA GLY A 40 7.23 1.67 0.94
C GLY A 40 6.41 0.96 -0.15
N SER A 41 6.32 1.59 -1.32
CA SER A 41 5.63 1.00 -2.48
C SER A 41 6.14 -0.40 -2.78
N ARG A 42 5.21 -1.33 -3.00
CA ARG A 42 5.46 -2.75 -3.21
C ARG A 42 4.66 -3.32 -4.38
N TYR A 43 5.07 -4.45 -4.88
CA TYR A 43 4.23 -5.28 -5.73
C TYR A 43 3.04 -5.83 -4.94
N ARG A 44 1.99 -6.27 -5.62
CA ARG A 44 0.86 -6.96 -4.98
C ARG A 44 1.36 -8.16 -4.19
N THR A 45 0.67 -8.49 -3.09
CA THR A 45 1.11 -9.56 -2.19
C THR A 45 0.96 -10.95 -2.78
N GLU A 46 0.04 -11.11 -3.71
CA GLU A 46 -0.24 -12.38 -4.35
C GLU A 46 -0.25 -12.22 -5.88
N GLU A 47 0.39 -13.15 -6.57
CA GLU A 47 0.45 -13.14 -8.04
C GLU A 47 -0.93 -13.25 -8.68
N ILE A 48 -1.88 -13.92 -8.00
CA ILE A 48 -3.26 -14.08 -8.44
C ILE A 48 -3.98 -12.73 -8.61
N GLU A 49 -3.56 -11.70 -7.88
CA GLU A 49 -4.13 -10.35 -8.00
C GLU A 49 -3.85 -9.70 -9.36
N TYR A 50 -2.75 -10.11 -10.01
CA TYR A 50 -2.43 -9.72 -11.40
C TYR A 50 -3.07 -10.67 -12.41
N LYS A 51 -3.03 -11.98 -12.15
CA LYS A 51 -3.54 -13.01 -13.05
C LYS A 51 -5.06 -12.92 -13.28
N ASN A 52 -5.84 -12.76 -12.21
CA ASN A 52 -7.29 -12.78 -12.31
C ASN A 52 -7.88 -11.72 -13.27
N PRO A 53 -7.49 -10.43 -13.19
CA PRO A 53 -7.98 -9.46 -14.17
C PRO A 53 -7.48 -9.76 -15.57
N LEU A 54 -6.23 -10.19 -15.74
CA LEU A 54 -5.65 -10.54 -17.03
C LEU A 54 -6.40 -11.70 -17.70
N GLU A 55 -6.62 -12.80 -16.98
CA GLU A 55 -7.38 -13.97 -17.48
C GLU A 55 -8.83 -13.61 -17.84
N THR A 56 -9.45 -12.71 -17.07
CA THR A 56 -10.79 -12.22 -17.35
C THR A 56 -10.82 -11.47 -18.68
N MET A 57 -9.87 -10.59 -18.90
CA MET A 57 -9.76 -9.81 -20.15
C MET A 57 -9.35 -10.69 -21.34
N LYS A 58 -8.47 -11.66 -21.12
CA LYS A 58 -8.09 -12.66 -22.14
C LYS A 58 -9.29 -13.43 -22.65
N LYS A 59 -10.11 -13.98 -21.75
CA LYS A 59 -11.36 -14.68 -22.13
C LYS A 59 -12.32 -13.77 -22.88
N ALA A 60 -12.42 -12.50 -22.50
CA ALA A 60 -13.26 -11.53 -23.19
C ALA A 60 -12.73 -11.22 -24.59
N LYS A 61 -11.43 -11.13 -24.78
CA LYS A 61 -10.77 -10.96 -26.07
C LYS A 61 -11.05 -12.17 -26.99
N GLU A 62 -10.87 -13.38 -26.50
CA GLU A 62 -11.14 -14.63 -27.23
C GLU A 62 -12.61 -14.72 -27.69
N ASN A 63 -13.53 -14.13 -26.93
CA ASN A 63 -14.96 -14.07 -27.27
C ASN A 63 -15.35 -12.84 -28.12
N GLY A 64 -14.40 -11.96 -28.50
CA GLY A 64 -14.66 -10.78 -29.29
C GLY A 64 -15.56 -9.73 -28.61
N VAL A 65 -15.56 -9.69 -27.27
CA VAL A 65 -16.49 -8.82 -26.49
C VAL A 65 -15.77 -7.64 -25.82
N LEU A 66 -14.50 -7.38 -26.16
CA LEU A 66 -13.81 -6.18 -25.72
C LEU A 66 -14.16 -4.98 -26.61
N THR A 67 -14.21 -3.79 -26.03
CA THR A 67 -14.17 -2.52 -26.75
C THR A 67 -12.73 -2.18 -27.17
N ALA A 68 -12.55 -1.15 -28.00
CA ALA A 68 -11.21 -0.65 -28.32
C ALA A 68 -10.40 -0.23 -27.06
N ASP A 69 -11.07 0.33 -26.05
CA ASP A 69 -10.43 0.65 -24.77
C ASP A 69 -10.18 -0.60 -23.94
N GLY A 70 -11.07 -1.59 -24.01
CA GLY A 70 -10.85 -2.91 -23.42
C GLY A 70 -9.60 -3.60 -23.96
N GLU A 71 -9.37 -3.57 -25.26
CA GLU A 71 -8.14 -4.11 -25.89
C GLU A 71 -6.87 -3.41 -25.37
N LYS A 72 -6.87 -2.09 -25.29
CA LYS A 72 -5.74 -1.32 -24.74
C LYS A 72 -5.46 -1.69 -23.27
N ILE A 73 -6.52 -1.84 -22.47
CA ILE A 73 -6.39 -2.24 -21.06
C ILE A 73 -5.88 -3.67 -20.94
N PHE A 74 -6.33 -4.58 -21.80
CA PHE A 74 -5.78 -5.94 -21.84
C PHE A 74 -4.27 -5.94 -22.09
N ASP A 75 -3.79 -5.18 -23.09
CA ASP A 75 -2.38 -5.09 -23.42
C ASP A 75 -1.56 -4.48 -22.26
N LEU A 76 -2.10 -3.45 -21.59
CA LEU A 76 -1.47 -2.87 -20.38
C LEU A 76 -1.43 -3.87 -19.21
N LEU A 77 -2.50 -4.61 -18.96
CA LEU A 77 -2.51 -5.64 -17.91
C LEU A 77 -1.50 -6.75 -18.17
N ASN A 78 -1.33 -7.13 -19.42
CA ASN A 78 -0.32 -8.12 -19.81
C ASN A 78 1.10 -7.60 -19.54
N GLN A 79 1.41 -6.35 -19.92
CA GLN A 79 2.70 -5.71 -19.63
C GLN A 79 2.95 -5.62 -18.12
N VAL A 80 1.94 -5.21 -17.34
CA VAL A 80 2.03 -5.11 -15.86
C VAL A 80 2.27 -6.49 -15.26
N TYR A 81 1.60 -7.52 -15.74
CA TYR A 81 1.79 -8.89 -15.24
C TYR A 81 3.19 -9.41 -15.52
N GLU A 82 3.69 -9.26 -16.75
CA GLU A 82 5.06 -9.70 -17.09
C GLU A 82 6.12 -8.97 -16.29
N TYR A 83 5.91 -7.68 -16.01
CA TYR A 83 6.80 -6.89 -15.14
C TYR A 83 6.75 -7.32 -13.67
N ALA A 84 5.56 -7.69 -13.16
CA ALA A 84 5.35 -8.03 -11.76
C ALA A 84 5.57 -9.52 -11.42
N LYS A 85 5.65 -10.36 -12.43
CA LYS A 85 5.76 -11.82 -12.28
C LYS A 85 6.99 -12.23 -11.47
N GLY A 86 6.75 -13.04 -10.44
CA GLY A 86 7.79 -13.48 -9.51
C GLY A 86 8.16 -12.48 -8.42
N HIS A 87 7.57 -11.26 -8.41
CA HIS A 87 7.84 -10.21 -7.43
C HIS A 87 6.72 -10.03 -6.40
N ALA A 88 5.87 -11.04 -6.20
CA ALA A 88 4.75 -10.92 -5.27
C ALA A 88 5.20 -10.51 -3.86
N GLY A 89 4.74 -9.34 -3.43
CA GLY A 89 5.03 -8.79 -2.11
C GLY A 89 6.37 -8.09 -1.94
N ASP A 90 7.22 -8.05 -2.97
CA ASP A 90 8.52 -7.39 -2.92
C ASP A 90 8.40 -5.87 -2.81
N LEU A 91 9.35 -5.26 -2.12
CA LEU A 91 9.51 -3.81 -2.13
C LEU A 91 9.97 -3.35 -3.52
N THR A 92 9.35 -2.30 -4.06
CA THR A 92 9.81 -1.70 -5.32
C THR A 92 10.99 -0.76 -5.07
N MET A 93 11.73 -0.42 -6.13
CA MET A 93 12.76 0.64 -6.07
C MET A 93 12.15 1.97 -5.62
N VAL A 94 10.94 2.29 -6.07
CA VAL A 94 10.20 3.48 -5.61
C VAL A 94 9.97 3.43 -4.11
N GLY A 95 9.59 2.26 -3.56
CA GLY A 95 9.41 2.06 -2.12
C GLY A 95 10.69 2.28 -1.32
N ALA A 96 11.83 1.81 -1.81
CA ALA A 96 13.13 2.05 -1.20
C ALA A 96 13.48 3.55 -1.18
N LEU A 97 13.30 4.24 -2.33
CA LEU A 97 13.53 5.69 -2.46
C LEU A 97 12.60 6.52 -1.58
N GLN A 98 11.35 6.09 -1.38
CA GLN A 98 10.41 6.74 -0.46
C GLN A 98 10.97 6.77 0.97
N HIS A 99 11.49 5.65 1.46
CA HIS A 99 12.06 5.56 2.81
C HIS A 99 13.37 6.33 2.93
N ARG A 100 14.22 6.32 1.92
CA ARG A 100 15.39 7.22 1.90
C ARG A 100 14.97 8.69 2.00
N GLY A 101 13.96 9.11 1.21
CA GLY A 101 13.44 10.47 1.29
C GLY A 101 12.81 10.82 2.65
N ILE A 102 12.22 9.84 3.36
CA ILE A 102 11.74 10.03 4.74
C ILE A 102 12.92 10.27 5.68
N GLY A 103 13.92 9.40 5.67
CA GLY A 103 15.13 9.54 6.48
C GLY A 103 15.85 10.89 6.23
N HIS A 104 15.97 11.29 4.96
CA HIS A 104 16.55 12.58 4.59
C HIS A 104 15.79 13.75 5.25
N ARG A 105 14.45 13.76 5.11
CA ARG A 105 13.62 14.81 5.72
C ARG A 105 13.63 14.79 7.25
N MET A 106 13.79 13.64 7.89
CA MET A 106 14.02 13.58 9.34
C MET A 106 15.28 14.29 9.74
N TYR A 107 16.37 14.03 9.02
CA TYR A 107 17.65 14.68 9.28
C TYR A 107 17.55 16.20 9.11
N ASP A 108 16.97 16.67 8.00
CA ASP A 108 16.84 18.10 7.69
C ASP A 108 15.93 18.85 8.66
N ASN A 109 14.82 18.21 9.07
CA ASN A 109 13.82 18.86 9.92
C ASN A 109 14.14 18.79 11.42
N PHE A 110 15.03 17.88 11.84
CA PHE A 110 15.37 17.66 13.25
C PHE A 110 16.89 17.58 13.47
N PRO A 111 17.65 18.62 13.06
CA PRO A 111 19.11 18.63 13.21
C PRO A 111 19.55 18.57 14.68
N GLU A 112 18.70 19.02 15.62
CA GLU A 112 18.95 18.95 17.06
C GLU A 112 19.03 17.51 17.56
N ILE A 113 18.37 16.58 16.86
CA ILE A 113 18.35 15.15 17.16
C ILE A 113 19.44 14.45 16.35
N PHE A 114 19.38 14.55 15.02
CA PHE A 114 20.19 13.73 14.11
C PHE A 114 21.57 14.31 13.79
N GLY A 115 21.85 15.57 14.15
CA GLY A 115 23.16 16.23 13.90
C GLY A 115 24.26 15.87 14.88
N LYS A 116 24.00 15.03 15.86
CA LYS A 116 24.93 14.61 16.92
C LYS A 116 25.08 13.09 16.97
N GLU A 117 25.90 12.59 17.83
CA GLU A 117 26.05 11.17 18.15
C GLU A 117 24.81 10.70 18.96
N ILE A 118 24.05 9.77 18.45
CA ILE A 118 22.91 9.19 19.14
C ILE A 118 22.69 7.70 18.76
N GLU A 119 21.98 7.02 19.64
CA GLU A 119 21.47 5.69 19.40
C GLU A 119 20.08 5.76 18.76
N VAL A 120 19.84 4.93 17.73
CA VAL A 120 18.59 4.82 17.01
C VAL A 120 18.07 3.39 17.13
N ASP A 121 16.97 3.20 17.85
CA ASP A 121 16.28 1.91 17.94
C ASP A 121 15.33 1.75 16.74
N ALA A 122 15.69 0.88 15.80
CA ALA A 122 14.98 0.68 14.55
C ALA A 122 14.35 -0.74 14.51
N ARG A 123 13.04 -0.80 14.59
CA ARG A 123 12.27 -2.06 14.65
C ARG A 123 11.36 -2.23 13.45
N SER A 124 11.11 -3.47 13.06
CA SER A 124 10.14 -3.80 12.01
C SER A 124 9.52 -5.16 12.24
N THR A 125 8.42 -5.45 11.55
CA THR A 125 7.94 -6.83 11.43
C THR A 125 8.94 -7.67 10.64
N THR A 126 8.80 -8.99 10.67
CA THR A 126 9.66 -9.94 9.92
C THR A 126 9.36 -10.00 8.43
N VAL A 127 8.41 -9.19 7.94
CA VAL A 127 8.07 -9.11 6.52
C VAL A 127 9.21 -8.41 5.77
N ILE A 128 9.77 -9.07 4.75
CA ILE A 128 10.97 -8.62 4.02
C ILE A 128 10.86 -7.17 3.55
N ARG A 129 9.73 -6.77 2.93
CA ARG A 129 9.53 -5.39 2.48
C ARG A 129 9.54 -4.36 3.62
N SER A 130 9.10 -4.76 4.83
CA SER A 130 9.14 -3.88 6.01
C SER A 130 10.57 -3.73 6.53
N ILE A 131 11.33 -4.82 6.58
CA ILE A 131 12.76 -4.83 6.93
C ILE A 131 13.53 -3.94 5.95
N LEU A 132 13.34 -4.14 4.64
CA LEU A 132 14.03 -3.38 3.60
C LEU A 132 13.65 -1.88 3.61
N SER A 133 12.40 -1.55 3.91
CA SER A 133 11.97 -0.16 4.07
C SER A 133 12.70 0.52 5.22
N LYS A 134 12.69 -0.11 6.40
CA LYS A 134 13.44 0.34 7.58
C LYS A 134 14.93 0.50 7.27
N VAL A 135 15.55 -0.50 6.65
CA VAL A 135 16.97 -0.46 6.31
C VAL A 135 17.31 0.70 5.37
N ASN A 136 16.49 0.96 4.34
CA ASN A 136 16.72 2.09 3.44
C ASN A 136 16.64 3.45 4.17
N GLU A 137 15.73 3.59 5.13
CA GLU A 137 15.62 4.79 5.96
C GLU A 137 16.84 4.95 6.87
N CYS A 138 17.26 3.88 7.56
CA CYS A 138 18.46 3.87 8.39
C CYS A 138 19.74 4.16 7.59
N MET A 139 19.88 3.57 6.40
CA MET A 139 21.03 3.81 5.52
C MET A 139 21.14 5.26 5.07
N GLU A 140 20.01 5.91 4.78
CA GLU A 140 20.00 7.33 4.43
C GLU A 140 20.46 8.17 5.62
N LEU A 141 19.89 7.97 6.80
CA LEU A 141 20.31 8.67 8.02
C LEU A 141 21.80 8.44 8.32
N GLN A 142 22.28 7.19 8.20
CA GLN A 142 23.69 6.85 8.39
C GLN A 142 24.61 7.55 7.38
N SER A 143 24.16 7.74 6.13
CA SER A 143 24.94 8.44 5.11
C SER A 143 25.08 9.94 5.38
N LEU A 144 24.07 10.53 6.05
CA LEU A 144 24.05 11.95 6.43
C LEU A 144 24.84 12.21 7.72
N ASN A 145 24.84 11.25 8.64
CA ASN A 145 25.64 11.33 9.88
C ASN A 145 26.15 9.94 10.28
N SER A 146 27.44 9.70 10.08
CA SER A 146 28.10 8.43 10.42
C SER A 146 28.18 8.14 11.92
N LYS A 147 27.87 9.12 12.80
CA LYS A 147 27.85 8.97 14.25
C LYS A 147 26.52 8.47 14.80
N LEU A 148 25.57 8.11 13.94
CA LEU A 148 24.33 7.47 14.34
C LEU A 148 24.56 5.96 14.52
N HIS A 149 24.24 5.44 15.71
CA HIS A 149 24.38 4.03 16.05
C HIS A 149 23.01 3.34 16.00
N PHE A 150 22.83 2.40 15.06
CA PHE A 150 21.55 1.74 14.83
C PHE A 150 21.46 0.38 15.51
N TYR A 151 20.46 0.19 16.36
CA TYR A 151 20.02 -1.11 16.84
C TYR A 151 18.88 -1.58 15.97
N ASN A 152 19.15 -2.58 15.11
CA ASN A 152 18.18 -3.10 14.18
C ASN A 152 17.58 -4.40 14.69
N ASP A 153 16.24 -4.44 14.84
CA ASP A 153 15.53 -5.64 15.25
C ASP A 153 14.32 -5.93 14.34
N ALA A 154 13.99 -7.22 14.22
CA ALA A 154 12.80 -7.74 13.56
C ALA A 154 12.42 -9.08 14.17
N SER A 155 11.41 -9.11 15.03
CA SER A 155 10.99 -10.29 15.76
C SER A 155 9.47 -10.47 15.70
N PRO A 156 8.94 -11.68 15.41
CA PRO A 156 7.52 -11.94 15.51
C PRO A 156 7.01 -11.94 16.96
N HIS A 157 7.88 -12.26 17.91
CA HIS A 157 7.57 -12.26 19.33
C HIS A 157 7.46 -10.84 19.89
N ASP A 158 8.50 -10.02 19.68
CA ASP A 158 8.58 -8.67 20.28
C ASP A 158 7.82 -7.62 19.48
N MET A 159 7.60 -7.89 18.17
CA MET A 159 6.96 -6.94 17.23
C MET A 159 5.53 -7.36 16.85
N TYR A 160 4.88 -8.25 17.62
CA TYR A 160 3.53 -8.74 17.30
C TYR A 160 2.50 -7.61 17.17
N TYR A 161 2.65 -6.55 17.93
CA TYR A 161 1.76 -5.38 17.93
C TYR A 161 1.86 -4.54 16.66
N MET A 162 2.92 -4.72 15.86
CA MET A 162 3.11 -4.05 14.57
C MET A 162 2.43 -4.81 13.43
N ASN A 163 1.95 -6.02 13.66
CA ASN A 163 1.31 -6.89 12.67
C ASN A 163 -0.21 -6.75 12.68
N ASN A 164 -0.81 -6.89 11.49
CA ASN A 164 -2.26 -7.01 11.34
C ASN A 164 -2.83 -8.30 11.97
N ASN A 165 -1.98 -9.24 12.35
CA ASN A 165 -2.34 -10.52 12.98
C ASN A 165 -2.30 -10.46 14.50
N ASN A 166 -2.61 -9.31 15.11
CA ASN A 166 -2.76 -9.21 16.54
C ASN A 166 -3.92 -10.11 17.02
N PRO A 167 -3.69 -11.07 17.96
CA PRO A 167 -4.73 -12.00 18.41
C PRO A 167 -5.98 -11.31 18.97
N LEU A 168 -5.80 -10.20 19.69
CA LEU A 168 -6.92 -9.43 20.24
C LEU A 168 -7.73 -8.76 19.13
N LEU A 169 -7.07 -8.17 18.13
CA LEU A 169 -7.74 -7.58 16.97
C LEU A 169 -8.53 -8.65 16.21
N ASN A 170 -7.94 -9.83 16.01
CA ASN A 170 -8.61 -10.94 15.33
C ASN A 170 -9.85 -11.43 16.10
N GLN A 171 -9.80 -11.47 17.43
CA GLN A 171 -10.97 -11.78 18.28
C GLN A 171 -12.07 -10.72 18.12
N ILE A 172 -11.70 -9.44 18.13
CA ILE A 172 -12.65 -8.33 17.95
C ILE A 172 -13.29 -8.40 16.55
N LEU A 173 -12.50 -8.60 15.50
CA LEU A 173 -13.00 -8.69 14.14
C LEU A 173 -13.84 -9.96 13.86
N ALA A 174 -13.63 -11.03 14.62
CA ALA A 174 -14.40 -12.26 14.54
C ALA A 174 -15.73 -12.19 15.31
N ASP A 175 -15.95 -11.15 16.11
CA ASP A 175 -17.21 -11.00 16.85
C ASP A 175 -18.38 -10.75 15.89
N PRO A 176 -19.37 -11.68 15.81
CA PRO A 176 -20.52 -11.53 14.92
C PRO A 176 -21.45 -10.36 15.33
N LYS A 177 -21.27 -9.79 16.52
CA LYS A 177 -21.99 -8.60 17.00
C LYS A 177 -21.38 -7.29 16.48
N LEU A 178 -20.21 -7.34 15.89
CA LEU A 178 -19.57 -6.17 15.31
C LEU A 178 -20.31 -5.76 14.02
N GLU A 179 -21.25 -4.83 14.14
CA GLU A 179 -22.04 -4.34 13.00
C GLU A 179 -21.19 -3.72 11.89
N LEU A 180 -20.00 -3.21 12.21
CA LEU A 180 -19.07 -2.62 11.25
C LEU A 180 -18.73 -3.57 10.09
N SER A 181 -18.57 -4.87 10.34
CA SER A 181 -18.31 -5.85 9.28
C SER A 181 -19.52 -6.05 8.36
N LYS A 182 -20.74 -5.99 8.89
CA LYS A 182 -21.98 -6.13 8.11
C LYS A 182 -22.27 -4.89 7.29
N ILE A 183 -22.05 -3.70 7.84
CA ILE A 183 -22.21 -2.41 7.15
C ILE A 183 -21.21 -2.31 5.99
N PHE A 184 -19.95 -2.71 6.23
CA PHE A 184 -18.88 -2.57 5.23
C PHE A 184 -19.00 -3.57 4.08
N THR A 185 -19.41 -4.81 4.34
CA THR A 185 -19.47 -5.89 3.34
C THR A 185 -20.78 -5.98 2.56
N GLY A 186 -21.85 -5.39 3.07
CA GLY A 186 -23.18 -5.45 2.45
C GLY A 186 -23.60 -4.12 1.83
N THR A 187 -24.31 -3.36 2.60
CA THR A 187 -25.08 -2.18 2.14
C THR A 187 -24.18 -1.05 1.59
N TYR A 188 -23.03 -0.79 2.22
CA TYR A 188 -22.15 0.30 1.80
C TYR A 188 -21.47 0.04 0.45
N LEU A 189 -20.91 -1.16 0.27
CA LEU A 189 -20.29 -1.54 -1.00
C LEU A 189 -21.30 -1.60 -2.14
N GLU A 190 -22.50 -2.13 -1.87
CA GLU A 190 -23.58 -2.18 -2.89
C GLU A 190 -24.06 -0.79 -3.29
N SER A 191 -24.13 0.15 -2.34
CA SER A 191 -24.63 1.51 -2.61
C SER A 191 -23.58 2.43 -3.23
N THR A 192 -22.30 2.21 -2.97
CA THR A 192 -21.20 3.10 -3.40
C THR A 192 -20.43 2.60 -4.61
N THR A 193 -20.52 1.30 -4.92
CA THR A 193 -19.77 0.70 -6.02
C THR A 193 -20.65 0.52 -7.25
N THR A 194 -20.43 1.35 -8.27
CA THR A 194 -21.11 1.23 -9.56
C THR A 194 -20.13 0.75 -10.64
N PRO A 195 -19.89 -0.57 -10.76
CA PRO A 195 -18.97 -1.12 -11.76
C PRO A 195 -19.45 -0.93 -13.20
N ASP A 196 -20.75 -0.67 -13.40
CA ASP A 196 -21.40 -0.62 -14.71
C ASP A 196 -20.72 0.37 -15.67
N ARG A 197 -20.29 1.53 -15.17
CA ARG A 197 -19.58 2.52 -15.98
C ARG A 197 -18.27 1.96 -16.53
N LEU A 198 -17.46 1.33 -15.68
CA LEU A 198 -16.20 0.70 -16.09
C LEU A 198 -16.44 -0.48 -17.02
N MET A 199 -17.44 -1.30 -16.71
CA MET A 199 -17.77 -2.46 -17.53
C MET A 199 -18.22 -2.06 -18.95
N LYS A 200 -18.97 -0.97 -19.11
CA LYS A 200 -19.35 -0.43 -20.42
C LYS A 200 -18.18 0.13 -21.22
N VAL A 201 -17.16 0.64 -20.54
CA VAL A 201 -15.92 1.10 -21.19
C VAL A 201 -15.09 -0.09 -21.70
N LEU A 202 -15.03 -1.18 -20.94
CA LEU A 202 -14.18 -2.33 -21.26
C LEU A 202 -14.83 -3.37 -22.19
N PHE A 203 -16.17 -3.54 -22.09
CA PHE A 203 -16.88 -4.61 -22.76
C PHE A 203 -18.03 -4.07 -23.61
N ASN A 204 -18.16 -4.58 -24.84
CA ASN A 204 -19.25 -4.23 -25.76
C ASN A 204 -20.49 -5.11 -25.56
N ASN A 205 -20.44 -6.17 -24.74
CA ASN A 205 -21.52 -7.09 -24.44
C ASN A 205 -21.83 -7.12 -22.94
N GLN A 206 -22.96 -6.52 -22.53
CA GLN A 206 -23.33 -6.40 -21.12
C GLN A 206 -23.90 -7.72 -20.54
N ASP A 207 -24.42 -8.61 -21.35
CA ASP A 207 -24.84 -9.94 -20.90
C ASP A 207 -23.62 -10.80 -20.57
N TYR A 208 -22.57 -10.71 -21.37
CA TYR A 208 -21.29 -11.33 -21.04
C TYR A 208 -20.75 -10.82 -19.69
N VAL A 209 -20.80 -9.51 -19.44
CA VAL A 209 -20.38 -8.91 -18.15
C VAL A 209 -21.20 -9.49 -17.00
N ARG A 210 -22.52 -9.57 -17.15
CA ARG A 210 -23.43 -10.06 -16.10
C ARG A 210 -23.14 -11.50 -15.72
N TRP A 211 -22.94 -12.36 -16.70
CA TRP A 211 -22.85 -13.80 -16.48
C TRP A 211 -21.42 -14.31 -16.25
N VAL A 212 -20.42 -13.69 -16.87
CA VAL A 212 -19.04 -14.21 -16.90
C VAL A 212 -18.09 -13.39 -16.01
N VAL A 213 -18.19 -12.06 -16.04
CA VAL A 213 -17.21 -11.20 -15.37
C VAL A 213 -17.44 -11.11 -13.87
N ASN A 214 -18.68 -11.19 -13.41
CA ASN A 214 -19.04 -11.04 -11.98
C ASN A 214 -18.34 -9.84 -11.32
N ALA A 215 -18.50 -8.66 -11.91
CA ALA A 215 -17.76 -7.44 -11.57
C ALA A 215 -17.90 -7.03 -10.10
N LYS A 216 -19.10 -7.18 -9.51
CA LYS A 216 -19.34 -6.82 -8.09
C LYS A 216 -18.47 -7.62 -7.13
N SER A 217 -18.35 -8.93 -7.36
CA SER A 217 -17.52 -9.81 -6.52
C SER A 217 -16.02 -9.49 -6.61
N LYS A 218 -15.55 -9.07 -7.78
CA LYS A 218 -14.12 -8.74 -8.01
C LYS A 218 -13.75 -7.39 -7.41
N ILE A 219 -14.61 -6.39 -7.54
CA ILE A 219 -14.43 -5.07 -6.93
C ILE A 219 -14.52 -5.17 -5.39
N GLY A 220 -15.49 -5.93 -4.87
CA GLY A 220 -15.62 -6.16 -3.43
C GLY A 220 -14.39 -6.79 -2.80
N ARG A 221 -13.70 -7.71 -3.48
CA ARG A 221 -12.44 -8.30 -3.00
C ARG A 221 -11.30 -7.29 -2.99
N ALA A 222 -11.17 -6.44 -3.98
CA ALA A 222 -10.16 -5.39 -4.02
C ALA A 222 -10.32 -4.42 -2.83
N VAL A 223 -11.54 -4.00 -2.54
CA VAL A 223 -11.84 -3.12 -1.40
C VAL A 223 -11.63 -3.82 -0.05
N GLN A 224 -11.98 -5.10 0.08
CA GLN A 224 -11.71 -5.88 1.30
C GLN A 224 -10.22 -6.05 1.57
N GLN A 225 -9.42 -6.25 0.53
CA GLN A 225 -7.97 -6.34 0.65
C GLN A 225 -7.38 -5.02 1.14
N GLU A 226 -7.83 -3.88 0.60
CA GLU A 226 -7.40 -2.55 1.07
C GLU A 226 -7.74 -2.30 2.53
N CYS A 227 -8.88 -2.81 3.02
CA CYS A 227 -9.27 -2.65 4.42
C CYS A 227 -8.48 -3.56 5.38
N ARG A 228 -7.99 -4.71 4.90
CA ARG A 228 -7.13 -5.60 5.70
C ARG A 228 -5.68 -5.11 5.79
N ASP A 229 -5.24 -4.35 4.80
CA ASP A 229 -3.88 -3.82 4.71
C ASP A 229 -3.72 -2.45 5.40
N ARG A 230 -4.78 -1.94 6.02
CA ARG A 230 -4.79 -0.75 6.87
C ARG A 230 -4.74 -1.16 8.33
#